data_a691bb585aea4657ea9a7f18fef714d0
#
_entry.id   a691bb585aea4657ea9a7f18fef714d0
#
_cell.length_a   1.000
_cell.length_b   1.000
_cell.length_c   1.000
_cell.angle_alpha   90.00
_cell.angle_beta   90.00
_cell.angle_gamma   90.00
#
_symmetry.space_group_name_H-M   'P 1'
#
loop_
_entity.id
_entity.type
_entity.pdbx_description
1 polymer ?
#
loop_
_entity_poly.entity_id
_entity_poly.type
_entity_poly.pdbx_seq_one_letter_code
_entity_poly.pdbx_strand_id
1 'polypeptide(L)'
;MTVVILPDAQDDLLLLQEYMLDRWGEIAWLKAEDELFEKLKQVDAGTYPGTAVKELTTVGITEFQYVFTSDHKLVYRRISANVYVYAIAGHKQDFPSLLMRRLLKR
;
A
#
# COMPACT_ATOMS: atom_id res chain seq x y z
N MET A 1 -16.69 7.04 -6.22
CA MET A 1 -15.34 6.85 -5.65
C MET A 1 -14.80 5.50 -6.06
N THR A 2 -13.53 5.45 -6.45
CA THR A 2 -12.92 4.24 -7.00
C THR A 2 -11.53 4.05 -6.38
N VAL A 3 -11.21 2.82 -6.03
CA VAL A 3 -9.85 2.44 -5.63
C VAL A 3 -9.21 1.73 -6.82
N VAL A 4 -8.06 2.24 -7.25
CA VAL A 4 -7.29 1.66 -8.35
C VAL A 4 -5.96 1.18 -7.78
N ILE A 5 -5.70 -0.12 -7.90
CA ILE A 5 -4.40 -0.67 -7.53
C ILE A 5 -3.56 -0.68 -8.80
N LEU A 6 -2.56 0.19 -8.85
CA LEU A 6 -1.74 0.34 -10.05
C LEU A 6 -0.95 -0.93 -10.34
N PRO A 7 -0.54 -1.16 -11.60
CA PRO A 7 0.11 -2.43 -11.97
C PRO A 7 1.30 -2.83 -11.11
N ASP A 8 2.16 -1.88 -10.75
CA ASP A 8 3.30 -2.18 -9.88
C ASP A 8 2.85 -2.61 -8.48
N ALA A 9 1.78 -2.00 -7.96
CA ALA A 9 1.23 -2.41 -6.66
C ALA A 9 0.54 -3.76 -6.76
N GLN A 10 -0.06 -4.10 -7.90
CA GLN A 10 -0.61 -5.44 -8.12
C GLN A 10 0.50 -6.49 -8.08
N ASP A 11 1.64 -6.20 -8.68
CA ASP A 11 2.81 -7.09 -8.63
C ASP A 11 3.31 -7.24 -7.20
N ASP A 12 3.35 -6.14 -6.42
CA ASP A 12 3.71 -6.19 -5.01
C ASP A 12 2.78 -7.15 -4.25
N LEU A 13 1.48 -7.06 -4.53
CA LEU A 13 0.48 -7.88 -3.85
C LEU A 13 0.69 -9.37 -4.16
N LEU A 14 1.00 -9.70 -5.42
CA LEU A 14 1.26 -11.09 -5.80
C LEU A 14 2.51 -11.63 -5.12
N LEU A 15 3.57 -10.84 -5.02
CA LEU A 15 4.79 -11.26 -4.33
C LEU A 15 4.55 -11.48 -2.85
N LEU A 16 3.77 -10.61 -2.22
CA LEU A 16 3.42 -10.76 -0.81
C LEU A 16 2.55 -11.99 -0.58
N GLN A 17 1.65 -12.29 -1.52
CA GLN A 17 0.83 -13.48 -1.47
C GLN A 17 1.71 -14.75 -1.50
N GLU A 18 2.64 -14.82 -2.44
CA GLU A 18 3.56 -15.95 -2.54
C GLU A 18 4.36 -16.13 -1.25
N TYR A 19 4.89 -15.04 -0.72
CA TYR A 19 5.69 -15.04 0.50
C TYR A 19 4.89 -15.56 1.69
N MET A 20 3.68 -15.07 1.87
CA MET A 20 2.84 -15.47 3.00
C MET A 20 2.33 -16.90 2.86
N LEU A 21 1.94 -17.31 1.67
CA LEU A 21 1.50 -18.68 1.43
C LEU A 21 2.62 -19.67 1.74
N ASP A 22 3.84 -19.35 1.35
CA ASP A 22 5.00 -20.20 1.61
C ASP A 22 5.33 -20.29 3.10
N ARG A 23 5.24 -19.17 3.83
CA ARG A 23 5.67 -19.10 5.22
C ARG A 23 4.59 -19.48 6.22
N TRP A 24 3.37 -19.04 6.02
CA TRP A 24 2.31 -19.17 7.02
C TRP A 24 1.04 -19.82 6.52
N GLY A 25 0.92 -20.08 5.23
CA GLY A 25 -0.19 -20.79 4.66
C GLY A 25 -1.37 -19.93 4.27
N GLU A 26 -2.40 -20.59 3.75
CA GLU A 26 -3.54 -19.93 3.13
C GLU A 26 -4.39 -19.12 4.11
N ILE A 27 -4.62 -19.65 5.31
CA ILE A 27 -5.46 -18.96 6.30
C ILE A 27 -4.84 -17.62 6.68
N ALA A 28 -3.52 -17.60 6.90
CA ALA A 28 -2.81 -16.37 7.25
C ALA A 28 -2.90 -15.35 6.11
N TRP A 29 -2.75 -15.80 4.87
CA TRP A 29 -2.87 -14.92 3.71
C TRP A 29 -4.26 -14.34 3.58
N LEU A 30 -5.31 -15.17 3.73
CA LEU A 30 -6.69 -14.71 3.59
C LEU A 30 -7.03 -13.65 4.63
N LYS A 31 -6.54 -13.80 5.86
CA LYS A 31 -6.73 -12.80 6.91
C LYS A 31 -6.02 -11.48 6.57
N ALA A 32 -4.78 -11.58 6.08
CA ALA A 32 -4.01 -10.40 5.69
C ALA A 32 -4.67 -9.67 4.53
N GLU A 33 -5.16 -10.41 3.55
CA GLU A 33 -5.84 -9.85 2.39
C GLU A 33 -7.14 -9.16 2.80
N ASP A 34 -7.93 -9.77 3.66
CA ASP A 34 -9.17 -9.18 4.16
C ASP A 34 -8.90 -7.86 4.88
N GLU A 35 -7.89 -7.82 5.72
CA GLU A 35 -7.53 -6.60 6.45
C GLU A 35 -7.07 -5.50 5.48
N LEU A 36 -6.30 -5.86 4.48
CA LEU A 36 -5.79 -4.95 3.47
C LEU A 36 -6.94 -4.29 2.71
N PHE A 37 -7.88 -5.09 2.21
CA PHE A 37 -9.02 -4.56 1.47
C PHE A 37 -10.00 -3.80 2.35
N GLU A 38 -10.15 -4.20 3.61
CA GLU A 38 -10.97 -3.45 4.55
C GLU A 38 -10.39 -2.05 4.80
N LYS A 39 -9.06 -1.94 4.93
CA LYS A 39 -8.41 -0.64 5.08
C LYS A 39 -8.61 0.23 3.83
N LEU A 40 -8.53 -0.37 2.65
CA LEU A 40 -8.77 0.37 1.41
C LEU A 40 -10.21 0.88 1.32
N LYS A 41 -11.18 0.09 1.80
CA LYS A 41 -12.56 0.56 1.88
C LYS A 41 -12.70 1.77 2.79
N GLN A 42 -12.01 1.75 3.94
CA GLN A 42 -12.03 2.87 4.88
C GLN A 42 -11.40 4.12 4.28
N VAL A 43 -10.30 3.95 3.55
CA VAL A 43 -9.64 5.06 2.84
C VAL A 43 -10.58 5.64 1.80
N ASP A 44 -11.22 4.79 1.00
CA ASP A 44 -12.15 5.21 -0.06
C ASP A 44 -13.33 5.97 0.53
N ALA A 45 -13.88 5.48 1.64
CA ALA A 45 -15.01 6.11 2.31
C ALA A 45 -14.64 7.42 3.05
N GLY A 46 -13.33 7.71 3.18
CA GLY A 46 -12.87 8.90 3.89
C GLY A 46 -12.86 8.77 5.41
N THR A 47 -13.08 7.56 5.93
CA THR A 47 -13.08 7.34 7.38
C THR A 47 -11.69 7.08 7.95
N TYR A 48 -10.71 6.86 7.07
CA TYR A 48 -9.31 6.69 7.47
C TYR A 48 -8.48 7.79 6.80
N PRO A 49 -7.93 8.72 7.59
CA PRO A 49 -7.23 9.89 7.00
C PRO A 49 -5.86 9.58 6.41
N GLY A 50 -5.24 8.47 6.80
CA GLY A 50 -3.88 8.16 6.38
C GLY A 50 -2.85 9.02 7.10
N THR A 51 -1.57 8.75 6.82
CA THR A 51 -0.43 9.46 7.39
C THR A 51 0.50 9.87 6.26
N ALA A 52 0.99 11.10 6.27
CA ALA A 52 1.93 11.58 5.25
C ALA A 52 3.17 10.69 5.22
N VAL A 53 3.67 10.42 4.02
CA VAL A 53 4.87 9.60 3.83
C VAL A 53 6.09 10.43 4.15
N LYS A 54 6.69 10.16 5.31
CA LYS A 54 7.79 10.96 5.87
C LYS A 54 8.97 11.06 4.91
N GLU A 55 9.34 9.95 4.29
CA GLU A 55 10.45 9.89 3.34
C GLU A 55 10.26 10.82 2.15
N LEU A 56 9.03 11.07 1.77
CA LEU A 56 8.70 11.93 0.64
C LEU A 56 8.50 13.38 1.06
N THR A 57 7.97 13.62 2.26
CA THR A 57 7.76 14.99 2.73
C THR A 57 9.09 15.72 2.93
N THR A 58 10.16 15.00 3.27
CA THR A 58 11.49 15.61 3.43
C THR A 58 12.06 16.14 2.12
N VAL A 59 11.55 15.68 0.97
CA VAL A 59 11.95 16.19 -0.35
C VAL A 59 10.83 16.96 -1.04
N GLY A 60 9.83 17.40 -0.28
CA GLY A 60 8.78 18.27 -0.77
C GLY A 60 7.61 17.58 -1.47
N ILE A 61 7.54 16.27 -1.44
CA ILE A 61 6.44 15.51 -2.05
C ILE A 61 5.43 15.19 -0.95
N THR A 62 4.26 15.79 -1.01
CA THR A 62 3.26 15.74 0.07
C THR A 62 1.97 15.03 -0.31
N GLU A 63 1.81 14.58 -1.57
CA GLU A 63 0.56 14.01 -2.06
C GLU A 63 0.30 12.59 -1.60
N PHE A 64 1.34 11.87 -1.17
CA PHE A 64 1.25 10.46 -0.85
C PHE A 64 1.01 10.24 0.63
N GLN A 65 0.26 9.20 0.94
CA GLN A 65 -0.06 8.84 2.32
C GLN A 65 0.11 7.34 2.53
N TYR A 66 0.35 6.94 3.76
CA TYR A 66 0.41 5.55 4.18
C TYR A 66 -0.91 5.12 4.78
N VAL A 67 -1.21 3.86 4.68
CA VAL A 67 -2.11 3.17 5.60
C VAL A 67 -1.44 1.86 6.01
N PHE A 68 -1.60 1.47 7.27
CA PHE A 68 -0.96 0.28 7.82
C PHE A 68 -2.01 -0.78 8.14
N THR A 69 -1.65 -2.04 7.86
CA THR A 69 -2.37 -3.20 8.40
C THR A 69 -1.44 -3.91 9.38
N SER A 70 -1.89 -5.02 9.96
CA SER A 70 -1.05 -5.82 10.85
C SER A 70 0.21 -6.35 10.15
N ASP A 71 0.11 -6.64 8.85
CA ASP A 71 1.18 -7.30 8.11
C ASP A 71 1.83 -6.44 7.04
N HIS A 72 1.17 -5.37 6.59
CA HIS A 72 1.58 -4.61 5.41
C HIS A 72 1.44 -3.12 5.61
N LYS A 73 2.07 -2.37 4.71
CA LYS A 73 1.81 -0.94 4.57
C LYS A 73 1.57 -0.63 3.10
N LEU A 74 0.66 0.30 2.86
CA LEU A 74 0.27 0.71 1.53
C LEU A 74 0.55 2.19 1.36
N VAL A 75 1.02 2.57 0.18
CA VAL A 75 1.15 3.99 -0.18
C VAL A 75 0.10 4.30 -1.23
N TYR A 76 -0.66 5.33 -0.98
CA TYR A 76 -1.70 5.76 -1.91
C TYR A 76 -1.69 7.27 -2.09
N ARG A 77 -2.36 7.70 -3.15
CA ARG A 77 -2.59 9.11 -3.44
C ARG A 77 -4.06 9.27 -3.81
N ARG A 78 -4.69 10.30 -3.27
CA ARG A 78 -6.07 10.63 -3.65
C ARG A 78 -6.02 11.69 -4.73
N ILE A 79 -6.68 11.42 -5.85
CA ILE A 79 -6.83 12.38 -6.95
C ILE A 79 -8.32 12.49 -7.22
N SER A 80 -8.89 13.66 -6.96
CA SER A 80 -10.34 13.89 -7.01
C SER A 80 -11.05 12.91 -6.08
N ALA A 81 -11.99 12.12 -6.57
CA ALA A 81 -12.72 11.15 -5.77
C ALA A 81 -12.08 9.75 -5.79
N ASN A 82 -10.95 9.58 -6.48
CA ASN A 82 -10.34 8.26 -6.65
C ASN A 82 -9.10 8.10 -5.79
N VAL A 83 -8.86 6.86 -5.36
CA VAL A 83 -7.69 6.49 -4.57
C VAL A 83 -6.82 5.58 -5.45
N TYR A 84 -5.55 5.95 -5.60
CA TYR A 84 -4.60 5.19 -6.40
C TYR A 84 -3.54 4.59 -5.48
N VAL A 85 -3.44 3.27 -5.47
CA VAL A 85 -2.44 2.56 -4.65
C VAL A 85 -1.19 2.37 -5.48
N TYR A 86 -0.06 2.91 -4.98
CA TYR A 86 1.20 2.93 -5.69
C TYR A 86 2.15 1.82 -5.26
N ALA A 87 2.10 1.43 -3.99
CA ALA A 87 3.01 0.42 -3.46
C ALA A 87 2.38 -0.30 -2.28
N ILE A 88 2.71 -1.59 -2.15
CA ILE A 88 2.32 -2.40 -1.00
C ILE A 88 3.58 -3.13 -0.54
N ALA A 89 3.90 -3.04 0.73
CA ALA A 89 5.11 -3.64 1.27
C ALA A 89 4.85 -4.31 2.61
N GLY A 90 5.63 -5.34 2.92
CA GLY A 90 5.67 -5.91 4.26
C GLY A 90 6.43 -4.97 5.20
N HIS A 91 6.19 -5.08 6.49
CA HIS A 91 6.81 -4.19 7.47
C HIS A 91 8.33 -4.32 7.53
N LYS A 92 8.88 -5.44 7.09
CA LYS A 92 10.33 -5.69 7.12
C LYS A 92 11.05 -5.32 5.82
N GLN A 93 10.31 -4.90 4.79
CA GLN A 93 10.95 -4.51 3.53
C GLN A 93 11.58 -3.12 3.64
N ASP A 94 12.62 -2.90 2.84
CA ASP A 94 13.25 -1.59 2.72
C ASP A 94 12.33 -0.66 1.92
N PHE A 95 11.41 -0.06 2.65
CA PHE A 95 10.35 0.75 2.06
C PHE A 95 10.85 2.02 1.37
N PRO A 96 11.80 2.77 1.96
CA PRO A 96 12.36 3.94 1.26
C PRO A 96 12.95 3.59 -0.11
N SER A 97 13.70 2.48 -0.20
CA SER A 97 14.25 2.05 -1.49
C SER A 97 13.16 1.67 -2.48
N LEU A 98 12.12 0.98 -2.02
CA LEU A 98 11.00 0.62 -2.86
C LEU A 98 10.30 1.87 -3.41
N LEU A 99 10.03 2.85 -2.56
CA LEU A 99 9.38 4.09 -2.96
C LEU A 99 10.23 4.86 -3.96
N MET A 100 11.52 5.00 -3.68
CA MET A 100 12.41 5.75 -4.59
C MET A 100 12.44 5.12 -5.97
N ARG A 101 12.56 3.80 -6.05
CA ARG A 101 12.53 3.12 -7.34
C ARG A 101 11.20 3.29 -8.04
N ARG A 102 10.10 3.18 -7.30
CA ARG A 102 8.76 3.23 -7.86
C ARG A 102 8.41 4.60 -8.40
N LEU A 103 8.70 5.64 -7.61
CA LEU A 103 8.30 7.00 -7.96
C LEU A 103 9.25 7.68 -8.94
N LEU A 104 10.52 7.28 -8.97
CA LEU A 104 11.51 7.81 -9.90
C LEU A 104 11.55 7.04 -11.22
N LYS A 105 10.85 5.94 -11.30
CA LYS A 105 10.74 5.14 -12.52
C LYS A 105 9.86 5.86 -13.52
N ARG A 106 10.37 6.08 -14.69
CA ARG A 106 9.64 6.73 -15.78
C ARG A 106 9.84 6.01 -17.08
#